data_5d5ba964e924ecf456b8a46889e5c1cd
#
_entry.id   5d5ba964e924ecf456b8a46889e5c1cd
#
_cell.length_a   1.000
_cell.length_b   1.000
_cell.length_c   1.000
_cell.angle_alpha   90.00
_cell.angle_beta   90.00
_cell.angle_gamma   90.00
#
_symmetry.space_group_name_H-M   'P 1'
#
loop_
_entity.id
_entity.type
_entity.pdbx_description
1 polymer ?
#
loop_
_entity_poly.entity_id
_entity_poly.type
_entity_poly.pdbx_seq_one_letter_code
_entity_poly.pdbx_strand_id
1 'polypeptide(L)'
;MDDMVSIITPMYNSSKFIKWTVQSVLSQVYKNWEMIIIDDCSTDDCVDIVKSYESLDSRIKLFLNDTNRGAALSRNIGIEKANGRYIAFLDSDDLWLPTKLIDQLKFMEQNKVAFSFCSYEIIDECGNHIKDMIIKNDKPSYYDLIKSNYIGCLTVILDLKLMNEKTPYMPNIKTRHDHGLWLLLINQGIKVLGYNKILAKYRNRS
;
A
#
# COMPACT_ATOMS: atom_id res chain seq x y z
N MET A 1 -10.07 -8.31 16.47
CA MET A 1 -9.05 -7.78 15.52
C MET A 1 -8.14 -6.86 16.30
N ASP A 2 -6.94 -7.37 16.67
CA ASP A 2 -5.92 -6.56 17.37
C ASP A 2 -4.53 -6.71 16.71
N ASP A 3 -4.47 -7.36 15.54
CA ASP A 3 -3.20 -7.61 14.85
C ASP A 3 -2.74 -6.34 14.10
N MET A 4 -1.49 -5.97 14.28
CA MET A 4 -0.92 -4.75 13.70
C MET A 4 -0.81 -4.80 12.18
N VAL A 5 -1.06 -3.67 11.53
CA VAL A 5 -0.84 -3.43 10.10
C VAL A 5 0.41 -2.59 9.90
N SER A 6 1.38 -3.08 9.15
CA SER A 6 2.51 -2.28 8.66
C SER A 6 2.17 -1.70 7.29
N ILE A 7 2.11 -0.36 7.22
CA ILE A 7 1.82 0.40 6.00
C ILE A 7 3.14 0.82 5.39
N ILE A 8 3.45 0.32 4.18
CA ILE A 8 4.72 0.56 3.50
C ILE A 8 4.56 1.68 2.47
N THR A 9 5.33 2.74 2.64
CA THR A 9 5.26 3.94 1.78
C THR A 9 6.65 4.29 1.25
N PRO A 10 6.95 3.97 -0.03
CA PRO A 10 8.13 4.51 -0.69
C PRO A 10 7.91 6.00 -0.97
N MET A 11 8.91 6.82 -0.74
CA MET A 11 8.85 8.27 -0.91
C MET A 11 10.03 8.77 -1.74
N TYR A 12 9.74 9.55 -2.78
CA TYR A 12 10.75 10.26 -3.54
C TYR A 12 10.17 11.55 -4.12
N ASN A 13 10.74 12.70 -3.74
CA ASN A 13 10.33 14.03 -4.17
C ASN A 13 8.81 14.23 -4.13
N SER A 14 8.21 14.04 -2.95
CA SER A 14 6.77 14.01 -2.73
C SER A 14 6.27 15.12 -1.79
N SER A 15 7.02 16.20 -1.60
CA SER A 15 6.69 17.29 -0.67
C SER A 15 5.28 17.87 -0.91
N LYS A 16 4.84 17.90 -2.17
CA LYS A 16 3.51 18.36 -2.57
C LYS A 16 2.37 17.50 -2.02
N PHE A 17 2.59 16.20 -1.77
CA PHE A 17 1.52 15.23 -1.52
C PHE A 17 1.63 14.50 -0.19
N ILE A 18 2.84 14.25 0.30
CA ILE A 18 3.09 13.36 1.45
C ILE A 18 2.32 13.75 2.71
N LYS A 19 2.09 15.05 2.93
CA LYS A 19 1.26 15.54 4.03
C LYS A 19 -0.14 14.95 4.01
N TRP A 20 -0.79 14.94 2.86
CA TRP A 20 -2.15 14.39 2.72
C TRP A 20 -2.17 12.86 2.86
N THR A 21 -1.15 12.19 2.34
CA THR A 21 -0.97 10.73 2.51
C THR A 21 -0.88 10.35 3.97
N VAL A 22 0.01 11.00 4.75
CA VAL A 22 0.16 10.76 6.19
C VAL A 22 -1.15 11.06 6.93
N GLN A 23 -1.81 12.18 6.63
CA GLN A 23 -3.10 12.54 7.26
C GLN A 23 -4.19 11.50 6.97
N SER A 24 -4.20 10.89 5.79
CA SER A 24 -5.16 9.83 5.44
C SER A 24 -4.96 8.57 6.29
N VAL A 25 -3.71 8.27 6.69
CA VAL A 25 -3.38 7.17 7.62
C VAL A 25 -3.74 7.54 9.06
N LEU A 26 -3.41 8.73 9.52
CA LEU A 26 -3.79 9.21 10.86
C LEU A 26 -5.30 9.21 11.09
N SER A 27 -6.09 9.45 10.02
CA SER A 27 -7.55 9.45 10.07
C SER A 27 -8.17 8.04 10.11
N GLN A 28 -7.40 6.96 9.96
CA GLN A 28 -7.93 5.59 9.96
C GLN A 28 -8.69 5.29 11.27
N VAL A 29 -9.86 4.67 11.13
CA VAL A 29 -10.68 4.20 12.28
C VAL A 29 -9.95 3.08 13.04
N TYR A 30 -9.33 2.15 12.31
CA TYR A 30 -8.46 1.13 12.90
C TYR A 30 -7.16 1.76 13.41
N LYS A 31 -6.81 1.54 14.69
CA LYS A 31 -5.72 2.26 15.34
C LYS A 31 -4.42 1.47 15.51
N ASN A 32 -4.46 0.14 15.37
CA ASN A 32 -3.26 -0.70 15.53
C ASN A 32 -2.49 -0.84 14.21
N TRP A 33 -1.78 0.21 13.85
CA TRP A 33 -0.93 0.28 12.65
C TRP A 33 0.40 0.97 12.96
N GLU A 34 1.39 0.70 12.14
CA GLU A 34 2.59 1.49 11.96
C GLU A 34 2.70 1.92 10.49
N MET A 35 3.26 3.09 10.23
CA MET A 35 3.54 3.60 8.89
C MET A 35 5.05 3.70 8.71
N ILE A 36 5.59 2.91 7.78
CA ILE A 36 7.02 2.81 7.47
C ILE A 36 7.26 3.54 6.17
N ILE A 37 7.86 4.72 6.26
CA ILE A 37 8.17 5.57 5.11
C ILE A 37 9.64 5.40 4.78
N ILE A 38 9.93 5.02 3.53
CA ILE A 38 11.30 4.88 3.04
C ILE A 38 11.57 5.99 2.03
N ASP A 39 12.38 6.95 2.43
CA ASP A 39 12.84 8.01 1.55
C ASP A 39 13.94 7.49 0.62
N ASP A 40 13.75 7.67 -0.67
CA ASP A 40 14.65 7.18 -1.71
C ASP A 40 15.57 8.29 -2.27
N CYS A 41 16.25 9.01 -1.36
CA CYS A 41 17.13 10.15 -1.66
C CYS A 41 16.39 11.36 -2.24
N SER A 42 15.33 11.80 -1.60
CA SER A 42 14.62 13.03 -1.99
C SER A 42 15.50 14.27 -1.84
N THR A 43 15.25 15.23 -2.73
CA THR A 43 15.92 16.53 -2.76
C THR A 43 14.97 17.70 -2.46
N ASP A 44 13.68 17.40 -2.24
CA ASP A 44 12.65 18.36 -1.82
C ASP A 44 12.41 18.27 -0.30
N ASP A 45 11.47 19.05 0.22
CA ASP A 45 11.20 19.18 1.64
C ASP A 45 10.40 17.98 2.25
N CYS A 46 10.15 16.90 1.50
CA CYS A 46 9.30 15.80 1.98
C CYS A 46 9.86 15.10 3.22
N VAL A 47 11.18 14.99 3.35
CA VAL A 47 11.84 14.43 4.53
C VAL A 47 11.52 15.24 5.78
N ASP A 48 11.62 16.57 5.72
CA ASP A 48 11.36 17.44 6.87
C ASP A 48 9.87 17.45 7.25
N ILE A 49 8.99 17.36 6.24
CA ILE A 49 7.56 17.19 6.48
C ILE A 49 7.30 15.90 7.26
N VAL A 50 7.88 14.76 6.85
CA VAL A 50 7.67 13.47 7.54
C VAL A 50 8.27 13.46 8.92
N LYS A 51 9.46 14.01 9.13
CA LYS A 51 10.09 14.16 10.47
C LYS A 51 9.19 14.90 11.45
N SER A 52 8.46 15.92 10.99
CA SER A 52 7.50 16.64 11.83
C SER A 52 6.36 15.73 12.33
N TYR A 53 5.89 14.82 11.51
CA TYR A 53 4.86 13.83 11.89
C TYR A 53 5.45 12.72 12.79
N GLU A 54 6.64 12.21 12.48
CA GLU A 54 7.34 11.21 13.29
C GLU A 54 7.56 11.69 14.72
N SER A 55 7.89 12.97 14.91
CA SER A 55 8.06 13.57 16.25
C SER A 55 6.75 13.66 17.05
N LEU A 56 5.59 13.65 16.39
CA LEU A 56 4.27 13.76 17.02
C LEU A 56 3.58 12.41 17.24
N ASP A 57 3.88 11.40 16.41
CA ASP A 57 3.26 10.08 16.48
C ASP A 57 4.30 8.97 16.21
N SER A 58 4.66 8.23 17.26
CA SER A 58 5.67 7.17 17.23
C SER A 58 5.32 5.98 16.31
N ARG A 59 4.09 5.89 15.82
CA ARG A 59 3.69 4.89 14.82
C ARG A 59 4.18 5.22 13.42
N ILE A 60 4.58 6.45 13.16
CA ILE A 60 5.19 6.90 11.91
C ILE A 60 6.70 6.76 12.05
N LYS A 61 7.35 6.09 11.10
CA LYS A 61 8.78 5.79 11.11
C LYS A 61 9.38 6.16 9.76
N LEU A 62 10.41 6.98 9.78
CA LEU A 62 11.14 7.39 8.58
C LEU A 62 12.50 6.70 8.50
N PHE A 63 12.79 6.13 7.33
CA PHE A 63 14.09 5.56 7.00
C PHE A 63 14.60 6.20 5.72
N LEU A 64 15.89 6.54 5.70
CA LEU A 64 16.54 7.20 4.57
C LEU A 64 17.44 6.20 3.83
N ASN A 65 17.30 6.08 2.53
CA ASN A 65 18.25 5.35 1.70
C ASN A 65 19.47 6.22 1.42
N ASP A 66 20.65 5.60 1.36
CA ASP A 66 21.90 6.30 1.02
C ASP A 66 22.01 6.62 -0.48
N THR A 67 21.29 5.89 -1.32
CA THR A 67 21.23 6.05 -2.77
C THR A 67 19.82 5.81 -3.27
N ASN A 68 19.43 6.44 -4.38
CA ASN A 68 18.15 6.16 -5.02
C ASN A 68 18.12 4.73 -5.57
N ARG A 69 17.26 3.88 -5.02
CA ARG A 69 17.12 2.44 -5.33
C ARG A 69 15.85 2.12 -6.12
N GLY A 70 14.95 3.08 -6.23
CA GLY A 70 13.63 2.93 -6.84
C GLY A 70 12.59 2.33 -5.90
N ALA A 71 11.32 2.55 -6.25
CA ALA A 71 10.17 2.22 -5.40
C ALA A 71 10.07 0.74 -5.01
N ALA A 72 10.50 -0.20 -5.88
CA ALA A 72 10.48 -1.63 -5.59
C ALA A 72 11.38 -1.99 -4.40
N LEU A 73 12.64 -1.57 -4.46
CA LEU A 73 13.60 -1.86 -3.39
C LEU A 73 13.29 -1.08 -2.11
N SER A 74 12.80 0.15 -2.22
CA SER A 74 12.34 0.92 -1.06
C SER A 74 11.16 0.22 -0.37
N ARG A 75 10.20 -0.35 -1.11
CA ARG A 75 9.14 -1.17 -0.50
C ARG A 75 9.70 -2.43 0.16
N ASN A 76 10.69 -3.11 -0.44
CA ASN A 76 11.31 -4.30 0.17
C ASN A 76 12.01 -3.96 1.49
N ILE A 77 12.74 -2.84 1.55
CA ILE A 77 13.32 -2.34 2.80
C ILE A 77 12.22 -2.07 3.85
N GLY A 78 11.10 -1.47 3.44
CA GLY A 78 9.98 -1.25 4.32
C GLY A 78 9.36 -2.55 4.85
N ILE A 79 9.23 -3.58 4.00
CA ILE A 79 8.74 -4.90 4.37
C ILE A 79 9.68 -5.56 5.40
N GLU A 80 11.00 -5.43 5.25
CA GLU A 80 11.99 -5.96 6.21
C GLU A 80 11.90 -5.31 7.59
N LYS A 81 11.43 -4.06 7.66
CA LYS A 81 11.25 -3.32 8.91
C LYS A 81 9.87 -3.46 9.53
N ALA A 82 8.96 -4.15 8.84
CA ALA A 82 7.59 -4.35 9.27
C ALA A 82 7.50 -5.32 10.45
N ASN A 83 6.67 -4.95 11.44
CA ASN A 83 6.40 -5.79 12.61
C ASN A 83 4.95 -6.30 12.62
N GLY A 84 4.10 -5.82 11.71
CA GLY A 84 2.69 -6.18 11.65
C GLY A 84 2.46 -7.56 11.02
N ARG A 85 1.37 -8.21 11.46
CA ARG A 85 0.84 -9.39 10.78
C ARG A 85 0.39 -9.07 9.35
N TYR A 86 -0.14 -7.86 9.15
CA TYR A 86 -0.62 -7.42 7.84
C TYR A 86 0.36 -6.43 7.23
N ILE A 87 0.64 -6.61 5.93
CA ILE A 87 1.35 -5.65 5.10
C ILE A 87 0.35 -4.95 4.18
N ALA A 88 0.35 -3.63 4.20
CA ALA A 88 -0.42 -2.81 3.27
C ALA A 88 0.50 -1.82 2.57
N PHE A 89 0.18 -1.45 1.33
CA PHE A 89 0.99 -0.53 0.53
C PHE A 89 0.23 0.77 0.29
N LEU A 90 0.95 1.89 0.43
CA LEU A 90 0.40 3.22 0.13
C LEU A 90 1.51 4.09 -0.46
N ASP A 91 1.33 4.55 -1.68
CA ASP A 91 2.29 5.44 -2.32
C ASP A 91 2.19 6.86 -1.75
N SER A 92 3.31 7.61 -1.78
CA SER A 92 3.46 8.91 -1.09
C SER A 92 2.61 10.04 -1.63
N ASP A 93 1.82 9.79 -2.65
CA ASP A 93 0.88 10.72 -3.31
C ASP A 93 -0.57 10.26 -3.31
N ASP A 94 -0.83 9.02 -2.85
CA ASP A 94 -2.15 8.42 -2.77
C ASP A 94 -2.81 8.63 -1.41
N LEU A 95 -4.12 8.34 -1.32
CA LEU A 95 -4.90 8.51 -0.10
C LEU A 95 -5.74 7.27 0.22
N TRP A 96 -5.99 7.06 1.50
CA TRP A 96 -6.97 6.09 1.98
C TRP A 96 -8.20 6.77 2.56
N LEU A 97 -9.36 6.14 2.38
CA LEU A 97 -10.57 6.53 3.08
C LEU A 97 -10.51 6.06 4.56
N PRO A 98 -11.16 6.76 5.50
CA PRO A 98 -10.99 6.51 6.94
C PRO A 98 -11.31 5.08 7.39
N THR A 99 -12.16 4.36 6.67
CA THR A 99 -12.57 3.00 7.03
C THR A 99 -11.81 1.90 6.31
N LYS A 100 -10.78 2.24 5.49
CA LYS A 100 -10.09 1.25 4.65
C LYS A 100 -9.56 0.07 5.45
N LEU A 101 -8.78 0.31 6.48
CA LEU A 101 -8.18 -0.76 7.26
C LEU A 101 -9.25 -1.61 7.95
N ILE A 102 -10.17 -1.00 8.69
CA ILE A 102 -11.18 -1.75 9.45
C ILE A 102 -12.10 -2.58 8.55
N ASP A 103 -12.53 -2.03 7.41
CA ASP A 103 -13.44 -2.73 6.50
C ASP A 103 -12.76 -3.87 5.77
N GLN A 104 -11.56 -3.63 5.23
CA GLN A 104 -10.84 -4.63 4.46
C GLN A 104 -10.28 -5.75 5.33
N LEU A 105 -9.82 -5.46 6.55
CA LEU A 105 -9.41 -6.50 7.52
C LEU A 105 -10.57 -7.40 7.92
N LYS A 106 -11.75 -6.83 8.22
CA LYS A 106 -12.98 -7.62 8.48
C LYS A 106 -13.32 -8.53 7.32
N PHE A 107 -13.26 -8.00 6.10
CA PHE A 107 -13.49 -8.78 4.89
C PHE A 107 -12.49 -9.94 4.75
N MET A 108 -11.20 -9.70 4.99
CA MET A 108 -10.15 -10.74 4.94
C MET A 108 -10.38 -11.84 5.98
N GLU A 109 -10.70 -11.48 7.22
CA GLU A 109 -10.97 -12.46 8.29
C GLU A 109 -12.20 -13.32 7.98
N GLN A 110 -13.30 -12.69 7.55
CA GLN A 110 -14.54 -13.40 7.22
C GLN A 110 -14.35 -14.41 6.08
N ASN A 111 -13.52 -14.07 5.09
CA ASN A 111 -13.28 -14.91 3.92
C ASN A 111 -12.04 -15.80 4.06
N LYS A 112 -11.25 -15.67 5.14
CA LYS A 112 -10.00 -16.41 5.38
C LYS A 112 -9.04 -16.33 4.20
N VAL A 113 -8.79 -15.11 3.70
CA VAL A 113 -7.92 -14.86 2.54
C VAL A 113 -6.66 -14.12 2.95
N ALA A 114 -5.53 -14.54 2.38
CA ALA A 114 -4.22 -13.96 2.64
C ALA A 114 -3.94 -12.71 1.80
N PHE A 115 -4.62 -12.54 0.68
CA PHE A 115 -4.41 -11.41 -0.23
C PHE A 115 -5.78 -10.80 -0.57
N SER A 116 -5.96 -9.53 -0.23
CA SER A 116 -7.14 -8.75 -0.59
C SER A 116 -6.76 -7.45 -1.27
N PHE A 117 -7.62 -6.99 -2.17
CA PHE A 117 -7.57 -5.68 -2.81
C PHE A 117 -8.96 -5.06 -2.85
N CYS A 118 -9.06 -3.74 -3.04
CA CYS A 118 -10.35 -3.04 -3.03
C CYS A 118 -10.52 -2.16 -4.27
N SER A 119 -11.76 -1.70 -4.51
CA SER A 119 -12.04 -0.64 -5.49
C SER A 119 -11.44 0.68 -5.01
N TYR A 120 -11.17 1.59 -5.94
CA TYR A 120 -10.61 2.91 -5.64
C TYR A 120 -11.14 3.95 -6.62
N GLU A 121 -11.00 5.22 -6.28
CA GLU A 121 -11.25 6.33 -7.20
C GLU A 121 -9.92 6.91 -7.71
N ILE A 122 -9.94 7.44 -8.93
CA ILE A 122 -8.85 8.24 -9.47
C ILE A 122 -9.17 9.70 -9.23
N ILE A 123 -8.20 10.42 -8.68
CA ILE A 123 -8.26 11.86 -8.43
C ILE A 123 -7.16 12.59 -9.22
N ASP A 124 -7.36 13.88 -9.50
CA ASP A 124 -6.32 14.74 -10.05
C ASP A 124 -5.30 15.18 -8.98
N GLU A 125 -4.31 15.98 -9.36
CA GLU A 125 -3.32 16.52 -8.44
C GLU A 125 -3.92 17.36 -7.31
N CYS A 126 -5.05 18.03 -7.56
CA CYS A 126 -5.75 18.86 -6.58
C CYS A 126 -6.66 18.03 -5.65
N GLY A 127 -6.87 16.74 -5.94
CA GLY A 127 -7.74 15.84 -5.17
C GLY A 127 -9.18 15.78 -5.70
N ASN A 128 -9.49 16.39 -6.85
CA ASN A 128 -10.79 16.30 -7.47
C ASN A 128 -11.00 14.92 -8.09
N HIS A 129 -12.22 14.39 -7.96
CA HIS A 129 -12.60 13.10 -8.54
C HIS A 129 -12.56 13.14 -10.07
N ILE A 130 -11.95 12.11 -10.67
CA ILE A 130 -11.91 11.89 -12.13
C ILE A 130 -12.85 10.73 -12.50
N LYS A 131 -12.65 9.54 -11.90
CA LYS A 131 -13.46 8.34 -12.17
C LYS A 131 -13.26 7.28 -11.10
N ASP A 132 -14.20 6.33 -11.05
CA ASP A 132 -14.12 5.16 -10.20
C ASP A 132 -13.48 3.97 -10.92
N MET A 133 -12.63 3.25 -10.20
CA MET A 133 -12.05 1.97 -10.60
C MET A 133 -12.69 0.86 -9.78
N ILE A 134 -13.81 0.36 -10.30
CA ILE A 134 -14.62 -0.68 -9.66
C ILE A 134 -14.10 -2.07 -10.07
N ILE A 135 -13.94 -2.96 -9.09
CA ILE A 135 -13.55 -4.35 -9.31
C ILE A 135 -14.60 -5.05 -10.18
N LYS A 136 -14.16 -5.57 -11.32
CA LYS A 136 -15.01 -6.38 -12.24
C LYS A 136 -14.84 -7.88 -12.01
N ASN A 137 -13.65 -8.30 -11.60
CA ASN A 137 -13.33 -9.69 -11.25
C ASN A 137 -12.73 -9.71 -9.84
N ASP A 138 -13.50 -10.17 -8.87
CA ASP A 138 -13.11 -10.25 -7.47
C ASP A 138 -12.23 -11.48 -7.14
N LYS A 139 -12.13 -12.44 -8.05
CA LYS A 139 -11.33 -13.67 -7.90
C LYS A 139 -10.39 -13.88 -9.10
N PRO A 140 -9.42 -12.96 -9.30
CA PRO A 140 -8.56 -13.05 -10.46
C PRO A 140 -7.70 -14.32 -10.44
N SER A 141 -7.66 -14.98 -11.57
CA SER A 141 -6.69 -16.03 -11.84
C SER A 141 -5.35 -15.45 -12.28
N TYR A 142 -4.30 -16.27 -12.28
CA TYR A 142 -3.00 -15.91 -12.85
C TYR A 142 -3.11 -15.41 -14.30
N TYR A 143 -3.94 -16.09 -15.11
CA TYR A 143 -4.14 -15.72 -16.52
C TYR A 143 -4.90 -14.39 -16.69
N ASP A 144 -5.80 -14.06 -15.79
CA ASP A 144 -6.50 -12.76 -15.82
C ASP A 144 -5.51 -11.62 -15.58
N LEU A 145 -4.61 -11.78 -14.62
CA LEU A 145 -3.60 -10.77 -14.33
C LEU A 145 -2.52 -10.64 -15.39
N ILE A 146 -2.10 -11.74 -16.05
CA ILE A 146 -1.19 -11.63 -17.20
C ILE A 146 -1.78 -10.75 -18.31
N LYS A 147 -3.08 -10.83 -18.55
CA LYS A 147 -3.76 -10.04 -19.58
C LYS A 147 -3.89 -8.56 -19.20
N SER A 148 -4.12 -8.27 -17.94
CA SER A 148 -4.34 -6.90 -17.46
C SER A 148 -4.07 -6.75 -15.97
N ASN A 149 -3.22 -5.79 -15.60
CA ASN A 149 -3.08 -5.39 -14.21
C ASN A 149 -4.17 -4.38 -13.83
N TYR A 150 -5.12 -4.81 -13.02
CA TYR A 150 -6.19 -3.97 -12.45
C TYR A 150 -6.15 -3.91 -10.92
N ILE A 151 -5.14 -4.50 -10.30
CA ILE A 151 -4.91 -4.43 -8.85
C ILE A 151 -3.95 -3.29 -8.56
N GLY A 152 -4.48 -2.16 -8.12
CA GLY A 152 -3.67 -1.01 -7.72
C GLY A 152 -2.91 -1.30 -6.41
N CYS A 153 -1.62 -0.94 -6.33
CA CYS A 153 -0.77 -1.19 -5.18
C CYS A 153 -1.38 -0.66 -3.87
N LEU A 154 -1.91 0.56 -3.89
CA LEU A 154 -2.57 1.24 -2.74
C LEU A 154 -3.80 0.51 -2.20
N THR A 155 -4.35 -0.46 -2.95
CA THR A 155 -5.58 -1.18 -2.58
C THR A 155 -5.31 -2.47 -1.80
N VAL A 156 -4.06 -2.95 -1.81
CA VAL A 156 -3.69 -4.29 -1.36
C VAL A 156 -3.42 -4.33 0.14
N ILE A 157 -3.91 -5.42 0.78
CA ILE A 157 -3.48 -5.88 2.11
C ILE A 157 -3.13 -7.37 2.00
N LEU A 158 -1.99 -7.74 2.59
CA LEU A 158 -1.49 -9.12 2.68
C LEU A 158 -1.47 -9.58 4.14
N ASP A 159 -1.94 -10.80 4.43
CA ASP A 159 -1.86 -11.45 5.75
C ASP A 159 -0.69 -12.42 5.77
N LEU A 160 0.42 -12.04 6.39
CA LEU A 160 1.65 -12.84 6.45
C LEU A 160 1.43 -14.19 7.15
N LYS A 161 0.55 -14.24 8.15
CA LYS A 161 0.22 -15.47 8.86
C LYS A 161 -0.45 -16.51 7.94
N LEU A 162 -1.36 -16.07 7.08
CA LEU A 162 -2.02 -16.94 6.10
C LEU A 162 -1.14 -17.24 4.87
N MET A 163 -0.07 -16.48 4.68
CA MET A 163 0.93 -16.73 3.63
C MET A 163 1.99 -17.74 4.04
N ASN A 164 1.88 -18.38 5.23
CA ASN A 164 2.88 -19.32 5.76
C ASN A 164 4.29 -18.70 5.81
N GLU A 165 4.38 -17.48 6.32
CA GLU A 165 5.63 -16.73 6.50
C GLU A 165 6.40 -16.41 5.19
N LYS A 166 5.76 -16.57 4.04
CA LYS A 166 6.36 -16.13 2.78
C LYS A 166 6.44 -14.61 2.74
N THR A 167 7.65 -14.09 2.65
CA THR A 167 7.87 -12.64 2.58
C THR A 167 7.46 -12.11 1.20
N PRO A 168 6.57 -11.12 1.11
CA PRO A 168 6.03 -10.61 -0.16
C PRO A 168 6.97 -9.60 -0.82
N TYR A 169 8.21 -9.97 -1.11
CA TYR A 169 9.15 -9.06 -1.76
C TYR A 169 8.77 -8.74 -3.20
N MET A 170 8.81 -7.47 -3.53
CA MET A 170 8.66 -6.99 -4.90
C MET A 170 9.86 -7.45 -5.75
N PRO A 171 9.65 -7.99 -6.97
CA PRO A 171 10.75 -8.34 -7.85
C PRO A 171 11.52 -7.08 -8.25
N ASN A 172 12.84 -7.21 -8.36
CA ASN A 172 13.72 -6.10 -8.77
C ASN A 172 13.63 -5.89 -10.29
N ILE A 173 12.51 -5.32 -10.73
CA ILE A 173 12.24 -4.93 -12.12
C ILE A 173 11.92 -3.44 -12.17
N LYS A 174 12.27 -2.79 -13.27
CA LYS A 174 12.18 -1.34 -13.40
C LYS A 174 10.75 -0.79 -13.28
N THR A 175 9.77 -1.51 -13.80
CA THR A 175 8.36 -1.09 -13.81
C THR A 175 7.44 -2.27 -13.49
N ARG A 176 6.21 -2.01 -13.02
CA ARG A 176 5.19 -3.04 -12.71
C ARG A 176 5.66 -4.08 -11.69
N HIS A 177 6.52 -3.71 -10.76
CA HIS A 177 7.04 -4.60 -9.73
C HIS A 177 5.95 -5.09 -8.76
N ASP A 178 4.93 -4.27 -8.51
CA ASP A 178 3.70 -4.64 -7.80
C ASP A 178 2.94 -5.76 -8.54
N HIS A 179 2.69 -5.58 -9.81
CA HIS A 179 2.07 -6.60 -10.65
C HIS A 179 2.89 -7.91 -10.69
N GLY A 180 4.23 -7.79 -10.77
CA GLY A 180 5.13 -8.94 -10.67
C GLY A 180 4.95 -9.71 -9.36
N LEU A 181 4.82 -9.01 -8.23
CA LEU A 181 4.55 -9.63 -6.93
C LEU A 181 3.17 -10.31 -6.91
N TRP A 182 2.11 -9.69 -7.46
CA TRP A 182 0.78 -10.31 -7.51
C TRP A 182 0.79 -11.61 -8.29
N LEU A 183 1.46 -11.65 -9.43
CA LEU A 183 1.63 -12.86 -10.24
C LEU A 183 2.40 -13.95 -9.47
N LEU A 184 3.48 -13.60 -8.78
CA LEU A 184 4.24 -14.55 -7.97
C LEU A 184 3.40 -15.16 -6.85
N LEU A 185 2.65 -14.35 -6.11
CA LEU A 185 1.82 -14.81 -5.00
C LEU A 185 0.71 -15.76 -5.47
N ILE A 186 0.01 -15.40 -6.55
CA ILE A 186 -1.07 -16.24 -7.10
C ILE A 186 -0.49 -17.55 -7.68
N ASN A 187 0.66 -17.50 -8.36
CA ASN A 187 1.33 -18.71 -8.86
C ASN A 187 1.78 -19.64 -7.73
N GLN A 188 2.05 -19.10 -6.55
CA GLN A 188 2.36 -19.88 -5.34
C GLN A 188 1.11 -20.42 -4.62
N GLY A 189 -0.08 -20.26 -5.20
CA GLY A 189 -1.34 -20.75 -4.64
C GLY A 189 -1.96 -19.84 -3.57
N ILE A 190 -1.47 -18.61 -3.40
CA ILE A 190 -2.09 -17.63 -2.50
C ILE A 190 -3.43 -17.20 -3.08
N LYS A 191 -4.50 -17.44 -2.34
CA LYS A 191 -5.86 -17.02 -2.73
C LYS A 191 -5.98 -15.50 -2.61
N VAL A 192 -6.43 -14.87 -3.68
CA VAL A 192 -6.72 -13.44 -3.76
C VAL A 192 -8.23 -13.22 -3.82
N LEU A 193 -8.70 -12.18 -3.13
CA LEU A 193 -10.11 -11.80 -3.16
C LEU A 193 -10.28 -10.27 -3.16
N GLY A 194 -11.03 -9.78 -4.14
CA GLY A 194 -11.37 -8.37 -4.27
C GLY A 194 -12.55 -7.98 -3.38
N TYR A 195 -12.43 -6.88 -2.68
CA TYR A 195 -13.51 -6.26 -1.92
C TYR A 195 -14.09 -5.10 -2.72
N ASN A 196 -15.27 -5.29 -3.28
CA ASN A 196 -15.90 -4.29 -4.16
C ASN A 196 -16.48 -3.11 -3.34
N LYS A 197 -15.59 -2.38 -2.66
CA LYS A 197 -15.88 -1.14 -1.95
C LYS A 197 -14.76 -0.14 -2.27
N ILE A 198 -15.10 1.10 -2.58
CA ILE A 198 -14.11 2.16 -2.77
C ILE A 198 -13.56 2.52 -1.40
N LEU A 199 -12.25 2.30 -1.22
CA LEU A 199 -11.56 2.54 0.06
C LEU A 199 -10.25 3.32 -0.10
N ALA A 200 -9.87 3.66 -1.34
CA ALA A 200 -8.63 4.36 -1.64
C ALA A 200 -8.82 5.35 -2.79
N LYS A 201 -7.89 6.31 -2.90
CA LYS A 201 -7.84 7.31 -3.97
C LYS A 201 -6.45 7.30 -4.60
N TYR A 202 -6.40 6.95 -5.88
CA TYR A 202 -5.18 6.99 -6.69
C TYR A 202 -5.02 8.38 -7.30
N ARG A 203 -3.87 9.01 -7.08
CA ARG A 203 -3.58 10.33 -7.66
C ARG A 203 -2.92 10.20 -9.02
N ASN A 204 -3.63 10.71 -10.05
CA ASN A 204 -3.08 10.83 -11.38
C ASN A 204 -2.24 12.11 -11.46
N ARG A 205 -0.92 11.95 -11.63
CA ARG A 205 -0.01 13.07 -11.87
C ARG A 205 0.07 13.33 -13.38
N SER A 206 -0.07 14.56 -13.76
CA SER A 206 0.13 15.03 -15.14
C SER A 206 1.60 15.18 -15.48
#